data_106ae94f2a2e8d110eb1c3368afd0f69
#
_entry.id   106ae94f2a2e8d110eb1c3368afd0f69
#
_cell.length_a   1.000
_cell.length_b   1.000
_cell.length_c   1.000
_cell.angle_alpha   90.00
_cell.angle_beta   90.00
_cell.angle_gamma   90.00
#
_symmetry.space_group_name_H-M   'P 1'
#
loop_
_entity.id
_entity.type
_entity.pdbx_description
1 polymer ?
#
loop_
_entity_poly.entity_id
_entity_poly.type
_entity_poly.pdbx_seq_one_letter_code
_entity_poly.pdbx_strand_id
1 'polypeptide(L)'
;MFHNSRKTIGVFLERSASEFQNRLCQGIITGAKEIGYNVAVFSDYGNYGQNHRYFIGDQTLWELPPYEELDGVVLALDTMEEIVSREHVIKNIRERCHCPIVSIRELLVGANNLLVDNSSCMEGLIDHFVKEHGMKKLCFMTGPKDHWDAQERLLCFKRKMDEYGLSYGEHQIFYGDFWKNKGKEACDWFLAEGEPQPEGIICANDYMATAVASELIRRGYRIPQDIAVSGYDGMRSTLSFTPCITTATVPFFEMGRRAVQIIDKKQDCPEKVENVFFDAVLQPRESCGCMASEGQEVMTIRQRMYETENIGQNREMQFHFMSIHMSECHTIDEVGQKIGRYIYNIEGFKDYCMCLCEGWLEKKEFKGFTDKMEMPIAIRNRENISPTRERFDRRELIPKCMSSEEPQMWFLASLHFQDLCFGYEALQFIDAETTGRLYMYWNIIIGNLLQDIMTYQKMQKLVVKLEEMYDRDALTGMYNRRGFENRGNPMFEQAKEEGKQIFLAIIDMDGMKQINDNYGHIEGDYALKKVREAIHHACP
;
A
#
# COMPACT_ATOMS: atom_id res chain seq x y z
N MET A 1 7.48 8.30 -19.51
CA MET A 1 7.76 7.72 -18.17
C MET A 1 9.25 7.37 -18.05
N PHE A 2 9.79 7.37 -16.86
CA PHE A 2 11.15 6.91 -16.48
C PHE A 2 12.32 7.50 -17.28
N HIS A 3 12.11 8.49 -18.12
CA HIS A 3 13.12 9.22 -18.93
C HIS A 3 14.08 8.32 -19.73
N ASN A 4 13.66 7.12 -20.07
CA ASN A 4 14.34 6.26 -21.02
C ASN A 4 13.37 5.91 -22.17
N SER A 5 13.89 5.44 -23.29
CA SER A 5 13.09 5.12 -24.48
C SER A 5 12.44 3.74 -24.42
N ARG A 6 12.41 3.10 -23.23
CA ARG A 6 11.91 1.75 -23.06
C ARG A 6 10.39 1.75 -22.87
N LYS A 7 9.73 0.75 -23.40
CA LYS A 7 8.32 0.48 -23.15
C LYS A 7 8.07 0.18 -21.68
N THR A 8 6.90 0.57 -21.17
CA THR A 8 6.55 0.45 -19.75
C THR A 8 5.25 -0.33 -19.57
N ILE A 9 5.31 -1.37 -18.73
CA ILE A 9 4.16 -2.15 -18.30
C ILE A 9 3.66 -1.61 -16.97
N GLY A 10 2.37 -1.23 -16.90
CA GLY A 10 1.67 -0.93 -15.65
C GLY A 10 1.09 -2.21 -15.05
N VAL A 11 1.39 -2.46 -13.77
CA VAL A 11 0.85 -3.60 -13.00
C VAL A 11 -0.04 -3.06 -11.89
N PHE A 12 -1.29 -3.52 -11.83
CA PHE A 12 -2.31 -3.05 -10.90
C PHE A 12 -2.75 -4.20 -10.01
N LEU A 13 -2.49 -4.09 -8.71
CA LEU A 13 -2.84 -5.12 -7.72
C LEU A 13 -2.86 -4.53 -6.30
N GLU A 14 -3.58 -5.19 -5.39
CA GLU A 14 -3.47 -4.91 -3.95
C GLU A 14 -2.43 -5.83 -3.31
N ARG A 15 -1.77 -5.34 -2.24
CA ARG A 15 -0.92 -6.15 -1.35
C ARG A 15 0.21 -6.91 -2.07
N SER A 16 1.01 -6.20 -2.85
CA SER A 16 2.14 -6.77 -3.60
C SER A 16 3.08 -7.66 -2.78
N ALA A 17 3.16 -7.46 -1.46
CA ALA A 17 3.96 -8.26 -0.53
C ALA A 17 3.33 -9.60 -0.13
N SER A 18 2.05 -9.85 -0.44
CA SER A 18 1.42 -11.15 -0.22
C SER A 18 2.01 -12.20 -1.16
N GLU A 19 2.05 -13.46 -0.73
CA GLU A 19 2.87 -14.48 -1.40
C GLU A 19 2.47 -14.72 -2.86
N PHE A 20 1.18 -14.76 -3.15
CA PHE A 20 0.67 -14.90 -4.52
C PHE A 20 1.09 -13.71 -5.38
N GLN A 21 0.75 -12.49 -4.95
CA GLN A 21 1.04 -11.25 -5.66
C GLN A 21 2.55 -11.06 -5.87
N ASN A 22 3.33 -11.41 -4.86
CA ASN A 22 4.79 -11.36 -4.95
C ASN A 22 5.32 -12.28 -6.05
N ARG A 23 4.88 -13.56 -6.09
CA ARG A 23 5.29 -14.50 -7.13
C ARG A 23 4.87 -14.06 -8.53
N LEU A 24 3.69 -13.50 -8.67
CA LEU A 24 3.20 -12.92 -9.92
C LEU A 24 4.10 -11.75 -10.35
N CYS A 25 4.37 -10.79 -9.45
CA CYS A 25 5.26 -9.67 -9.72
C CYS A 25 6.67 -10.13 -10.12
N GLN A 26 7.24 -11.12 -9.43
CA GLN A 26 8.54 -11.71 -9.79
C GLN A 26 8.55 -12.22 -11.24
N GLY A 27 7.50 -12.92 -11.67
CA GLY A 27 7.35 -13.39 -13.02
C GLY A 27 7.27 -12.25 -14.05
N ILE A 28 6.47 -11.23 -13.76
CA ILE A 28 6.33 -10.04 -14.62
C ILE A 28 7.67 -9.29 -14.73
N ILE A 29 8.32 -9.03 -13.61
CA ILE A 29 9.58 -8.30 -13.55
C ILE A 29 10.68 -9.05 -14.31
N THR A 30 10.77 -10.37 -14.09
CA THR A 30 11.76 -11.22 -14.79
C THR A 30 11.50 -11.20 -16.30
N GLY A 31 10.26 -11.42 -16.73
CA GLY A 31 9.90 -11.39 -18.14
C GLY A 31 10.13 -10.02 -18.78
N ALA A 32 9.78 -8.93 -18.11
CA ALA A 32 9.99 -7.56 -18.60
C ALA A 32 11.49 -7.23 -18.74
N LYS A 33 12.31 -7.65 -17.79
CA LYS A 33 13.77 -7.48 -17.83
C LYS A 33 14.40 -8.23 -19.01
N GLU A 34 13.94 -9.45 -19.32
CA GLU A 34 14.42 -10.26 -20.45
C GLU A 34 14.22 -9.57 -21.79
N ILE A 35 13.13 -8.82 -21.97
CA ILE A 35 12.81 -8.09 -23.20
C ILE A 35 13.15 -6.59 -23.16
N GLY A 36 13.70 -6.11 -22.05
CA GLY A 36 14.15 -4.74 -21.89
C GLY A 36 13.06 -3.71 -21.62
N TYR A 37 11.92 -4.11 -21.03
CA TYR A 37 10.82 -3.23 -20.66
C TYR A 37 10.94 -2.73 -19.21
N ASN A 38 10.41 -1.55 -18.95
CA ASN A 38 10.19 -1.06 -17.59
C ASN A 38 8.91 -1.65 -16.99
N VAL A 39 8.84 -1.67 -15.66
CA VAL A 39 7.63 -2.06 -14.91
C VAL A 39 7.30 -1.00 -13.86
N ALA A 40 6.06 -0.51 -13.87
CA ALA A 40 5.48 0.32 -12.83
C ALA A 40 4.42 -0.50 -12.08
N VAL A 41 4.71 -0.87 -10.83
CA VAL A 41 3.77 -1.61 -9.98
C VAL A 41 3.01 -0.62 -9.11
N PHE A 42 1.73 -0.47 -9.36
CA PHE A 42 0.82 0.32 -8.55
C PHE A 42 0.15 -0.64 -7.56
N SER A 43 0.53 -0.53 -6.29
CA SER A 43 0.05 -1.43 -5.25
C SER A 43 -0.36 -0.66 -4.02
N ASP A 44 -1.63 -0.74 -3.66
CA ASP A 44 -2.11 -0.31 -2.36
C ASP A 44 -2.03 -1.44 -1.33
N TYR A 45 -2.50 -1.16 -0.12
CA TYR A 45 -2.43 -2.12 0.99
C TYR A 45 -3.79 -2.75 1.33
N GLY A 46 -4.84 -2.37 0.61
CA GLY A 46 -6.20 -2.84 0.83
C GLY A 46 -6.84 -2.31 2.12
N ASN A 47 -8.03 -2.81 2.44
CA ASN A 47 -8.81 -2.33 3.59
C ASN A 47 -8.32 -2.93 4.91
N TYR A 48 -7.23 -2.39 5.47
CA TYR A 48 -6.74 -2.79 6.79
C TYR A 48 -7.51 -2.09 7.91
N GLY A 49 -8.16 -2.88 8.77
CA GLY A 49 -8.75 -2.41 10.01
C GLY A 49 -10.08 -1.66 9.86
N GLN A 50 -10.77 -1.79 8.75
CA GLN A 50 -12.09 -1.19 8.50
C GLN A 50 -12.16 0.34 8.65
N ASN A 51 -11.03 1.04 8.51
CA ASN A 51 -10.99 2.50 8.53
C ASN A 51 -11.29 3.06 7.14
N HIS A 52 -12.56 3.36 6.89
CA HIS A 52 -13.03 3.86 5.59
C HIS A 52 -12.28 5.13 5.11
N ARG A 53 -11.89 6.04 6.00
CA ARG A 53 -11.14 7.23 5.60
C ARG A 53 -9.72 6.89 5.15
N TYR A 54 -9.08 5.91 5.78
CA TYR A 54 -7.76 5.44 5.37
C TYR A 54 -7.83 4.79 3.98
N PHE A 55 -8.85 3.97 3.77
CA PHE A 55 -9.11 3.35 2.47
C PHE A 55 -9.30 4.39 1.34
N ILE A 56 -10.02 5.50 1.59
CA ILE A 56 -10.16 6.59 0.59
C ILE A 56 -8.79 7.17 0.20
N GLY A 57 -7.87 7.31 1.16
CA GLY A 57 -6.50 7.77 0.90
C GLY A 57 -5.73 6.81 0.01
N ASP A 58 -5.78 5.50 0.31
CA ASP A 58 -5.16 4.46 -0.53
C ASP A 58 -5.69 4.48 -1.96
N GLN A 59 -7.01 4.69 -2.14
CA GLN A 59 -7.65 4.73 -3.45
C GLN A 59 -7.16 5.87 -4.36
N THR A 60 -6.51 6.90 -3.79
CA THR A 60 -5.91 7.97 -4.61
C THR A 60 -4.81 7.41 -5.53
N LEU A 61 -4.19 6.28 -5.19
CA LEU A 61 -3.18 5.63 -6.00
C LEU A 61 -3.64 5.40 -7.44
N TRP A 62 -4.91 5.05 -7.64
CA TRP A 62 -5.45 4.74 -8.96
C TRP A 62 -5.59 5.96 -9.89
N GLU A 63 -5.38 7.19 -9.35
CA GLU A 63 -5.30 8.42 -10.13
C GLU A 63 -3.85 8.76 -10.57
N LEU A 64 -2.86 8.06 -10.03
CA LEU A 64 -1.45 8.32 -10.31
C LEU A 64 -1.01 7.88 -11.71
N PRO A 65 -1.44 6.69 -12.24
CA PRO A 65 -0.91 6.15 -13.47
C PRO A 65 -1.15 7.07 -14.68
N PRO A 66 -0.14 7.33 -15.52
CA PRO A 66 -0.32 7.98 -16.81
C PRO A 66 -0.83 6.96 -17.84
N TYR A 67 -2.08 6.59 -17.73
CA TYR A 67 -2.73 5.49 -18.47
C TYR A 67 -2.50 5.53 -19.98
N GLU A 68 -2.44 6.73 -20.55
CA GLU A 68 -2.25 6.95 -21.99
C GLU A 68 -0.82 6.64 -22.46
N GLU A 69 0.14 6.61 -21.53
CA GLU A 69 1.57 6.42 -21.80
C GLU A 69 2.04 4.98 -21.53
N LEU A 70 1.15 4.10 -21.06
CA LEU A 70 1.47 2.70 -20.83
C LEU A 70 1.52 1.92 -22.14
N ASP A 71 2.53 1.06 -22.29
CA ASP A 71 2.68 0.16 -23.43
C ASP A 71 2.06 -1.22 -23.18
N GLY A 72 1.67 -1.52 -21.97
CA GLY A 72 0.97 -2.74 -21.58
C GLY A 72 0.43 -2.64 -20.16
N VAL A 73 -0.63 -3.38 -19.88
CA VAL A 73 -1.30 -3.40 -18.57
C VAL A 73 -1.50 -4.83 -18.10
N VAL A 74 -1.12 -5.10 -16.84
CA VAL A 74 -1.44 -6.34 -16.13
C VAL A 74 -2.34 -6.01 -14.94
N LEU A 75 -3.49 -6.69 -14.86
CA LEU A 75 -4.52 -6.50 -13.84
C LEU A 75 -4.68 -7.78 -13.02
N ALA A 76 -4.47 -7.69 -11.71
CA ALA A 76 -4.83 -8.75 -10.77
C ALA A 76 -6.08 -8.32 -9.97
N LEU A 77 -7.22 -8.26 -10.66
CA LEU A 77 -8.49 -7.74 -10.13
C LEU A 77 -9.02 -8.55 -8.94
N ASP A 78 -8.75 -9.84 -8.90
CA ASP A 78 -9.11 -10.74 -7.81
C ASP A 78 -8.43 -10.38 -6.47
N THR A 79 -7.37 -9.58 -6.52
CA THR A 79 -6.70 -9.07 -5.31
C THR A 79 -7.37 -7.84 -4.72
N MET A 80 -8.19 -7.12 -5.51
CA MET A 80 -8.88 -5.91 -5.10
C MET A 80 -10.20 -6.27 -4.42
N GLU A 81 -10.29 -6.01 -3.11
CA GLU A 81 -11.45 -6.40 -2.31
C GLU A 81 -12.68 -5.53 -2.57
N GLU A 82 -12.47 -4.24 -2.82
CA GLU A 82 -13.56 -3.29 -2.96
C GLU A 82 -14.01 -3.15 -4.42
N ILE A 83 -15.29 -3.37 -4.67
CA ILE A 83 -15.90 -3.28 -6.01
C ILE A 83 -15.69 -1.90 -6.63
N VAL A 84 -15.80 -0.84 -5.83
CA VAL A 84 -15.64 0.55 -6.30
C VAL A 84 -14.23 0.79 -6.86
N SER A 85 -13.19 0.26 -6.20
CA SER A 85 -11.80 0.34 -6.66
C SER A 85 -11.60 -0.38 -7.99
N ARG A 86 -12.14 -1.59 -8.09
CA ARG A 86 -12.10 -2.42 -9.30
C ARG A 86 -12.76 -1.71 -10.48
N GLU A 87 -13.98 -1.22 -10.29
CA GLU A 87 -14.72 -0.49 -11.32
C GLU A 87 -13.98 0.77 -11.76
N HIS A 88 -13.39 1.50 -10.83
CA HIS A 88 -12.61 2.70 -11.11
C HIS A 88 -11.37 2.41 -11.95
N VAL A 89 -10.57 1.41 -11.57
CA VAL A 89 -9.39 0.97 -12.33
C VAL A 89 -9.78 0.46 -13.72
N ILE A 90 -10.80 -0.39 -13.82
CA ILE A 90 -11.28 -0.93 -15.10
C ILE A 90 -11.76 0.22 -16.01
N LYS A 91 -12.50 1.18 -15.47
CA LYS A 91 -12.98 2.34 -16.22
C LYS A 91 -11.81 3.16 -16.78
N ASN A 92 -10.85 3.57 -15.94
CA ASN A 92 -9.70 4.33 -16.39
C ASN A 92 -8.90 3.60 -17.48
N ILE A 93 -8.69 2.29 -17.31
CA ILE A 93 -7.97 1.49 -18.29
C ILE A 93 -8.73 1.41 -19.62
N ARG A 94 -10.04 1.17 -19.60
CA ARG A 94 -10.85 1.10 -20.82
C ARG A 94 -10.96 2.44 -21.56
N GLU A 95 -11.03 3.54 -20.83
CA GLU A 95 -11.20 4.88 -21.43
C GLU A 95 -9.88 5.51 -21.89
N ARG A 96 -8.75 5.15 -21.24
CA ARG A 96 -7.49 5.88 -21.37
C ARG A 96 -6.32 5.06 -21.90
N CYS A 97 -6.32 3.72 -21.75
CA CYS A 97 -5.25 2.87 -22.28
C CYS A 97 -5.50 2.46 -23.72
N HIS A 98 -4.44 2.53 -24.53
CA HIS A 98 -4.45 2.12 -25.93
C HIS A 98 -3.49 0.95 -26.20
N CYS A 99 -3.16 0.18 -25.16
CA CYS A 99 -2.17 -0.88 -25.16
C CYS A 99 -2.81 -2.25 -24.84
N PRO A 100 -2.10 -3.37 -25.05
CA PRO A 100 -2.56 -4.68 -24.65
C PRO A 100 -2.83 -4.78 -23.15
N ILE A 101 -3.98 -5.36 -22.78
CA ILE A 101 -4.39 -5.59 -21.40
C ILE A 101 -4.38 -7.09 -21.14
N VAL A 102 -3.81 -7.49 -19.99
CA VAL A 102 -3.82 -8.87 -19.49
C VAL A 102 -4.46 -8.91 -18.11
N SER A 103 -5.55 -9.65 -17.96
CA SER A 103 -6.20 -9.93 -16.68
C SER A 103 -5.69 -11.25 -16.12
N ILE A 104 -5.42 -11.28 -14.83
CA ILE A 104 -4.93 -12.45 -14.09
C ILE A 104 -6.06 -13.01 -13.25
N ARG A 105 -6.31 -14.32 -13.36
CA ARG A 105 -7.30 -15.13 -12.63
C ARG A 105 -8.76 -14.73 -12.81
N GLU A 106 -9.05 -13.61 -13.36
CA GLU A 106 -10.42 -13.13 -13.58
C GLU A 106 -10.67 -12.84 -15.06
N LEU A 107 -11.83 -13.25 -15.55
CA LEU A 107 -12.23 -13.01 -16.93
C LEU A 107 -12.67 -11.56 -17.10
N LEU A 108 -11.89 -10.80 -17.85
CA LEU A 108 -12.22 -9.43 -18.26
C LEU A 108 -12.51 -9.40 -19.76
N VAL A 109 -13.73 -9.03 -20.12
CA VAL A 109 -14.15 -8.92 -21.52
C VAL A 109 -13.35 -7.84 -22.23
N GLY A 110 -12.75 -8.20 -23.36
CA GLY A 110 -11.90 -7.31 -24.17
C GLY A 110 -10.42 -7.28 -23.75
N ALA A 111 -10.03 -8.05 -22.74
CA ALA A 111 -8.64 -8.25 -22.34
C ALA A 111 -8.17 -9.68 -22.64
N ASN A 112 -6.86 -9.89 -22.72
CA ASN A 112 -6.28 -11.22 -22.66
C ASN A 112 -6.41 -11.75 -21.23
N ASN A 113 -6.77 -13.02 -21.04
CA ASN A 113 -7.04 -13.56 -19.73
C ASN A 113 -6.12 -14.75 -19.44
N LEU A 114 -5.41 -14.69 -18.32
CA LEU A 114 -4.64 -15.79 -17.77
C LEU A 114 -5.42 -16.37 -16.60
N LEU A 115 -6.03 -17.52 -16.82
CA LEU A 115 -6.96 -18.17 -15.91
C LEU A 115 -6.33 -19.42 -15.32
N VAL A 116 -6.81 -19.85 -14.15
CA VAL A 116 -6.44 -21.14 -13.55
C VAL A 116 -7.54 -22.14 -13.87
N ASP A 117 -7.18 -23.31 -14.39
CA ASP A 117 -8.10 -24.43 -14.44
C ASP A 117 -8.23 -25.03 -13.03
N ASN A 118 -9.30 -24.60 -12.36
CA ASN A 118 -9.59 -25.07 -11.00
C ASN A 118 -10.05 -26.53 -10.98
N SER A 119 -10.60 -27.06 -12.11
CA SER A 119 -11.26 -28.36 -12.12
C SER A 119 -10.26 -29.51 -12.06
N SER A 120 -9.30 -29.54 -12.95
CA SER A 120 -8.36 -30.68 -13.10
C SER A 120 -7.62 -30.97 -11.78
N CYS A 121 -7.09 -29.95 -11.12
CA CYS A 121 -6.32 -30.15 -9.90
C CYS A 121 -7.18 -30.36 -8.64
N MET A 122 -8.33 -29.70 -8.55
CA MET A 122 -9.27 -29.93 -7.44
C MET A 122 -9.84 -31.35 -7.49
N GLU A 123 -10.19 -31.84 -8.68
CA GLU A 123 -10.58 -33.23 -8.87
C GLU A 123 -9.46 -34.20 -8.50
N GLY A 124 -8.23 -33.91 -8.95
CA GLY A 124 -7.05 -34.69 -8.59
C GLY A 124 -6.80 -34.76 -7.09
N LEU A 125 -7.05 -33.66 -6.38
CA LEU A 125 -6.93 -33.59 -4.93
C LEU A 125 -7.99 -34.46 -4.23
N ILE A 126 -9.25 -34.41 -4.69
CA ILE A 126 -10.33 -35.23 -4.14
C ILE A 126 -10.09 -36.71 -4.48
N ASP A 127 -9.68 -37.00 -5.70
CA ASP A 127 -9.29 -38.36 -6.16
C ASP A 127 -8.18 -38.92 -5.25
N HIS A 128 -7.19 -38.12 -4.90
CA HIS A 128 -6.10 -38.51 -4.02
C HIS A 128 -6.61 -38.89 -2.61
N PHE A 129 -7.53 -38.12 -2.03
CA PHE A 129 -8.12 -38.45 -0.72
C PHE A 129 -8.98 -39.70 -0.78
N VAL A 130 -9.77 -39.88 -1.85
CA VAL A 130 -10.67 -41.02 -1.97
C VAL A 130 -9.95 -42.30 -2.42
N LYS A 131 -9.10 -42.22 -3.48
CA LYS A 131 -8.49 -43.42 -4.08
C LYS A 131 -7.25 -43.88 -3.32
N GLU A 132 -6.35 -42.92 -2.99
CA GLU A 132 -5.07 -43.27 -2.36
C GLU A 132 -5.19 -43.47 -0.85
N HIS A 133 -6.07 -42.71 -0.18
CA HIS A 133 -6.26 -42.78 1.26
C HIS A 133 -7.57 -43.46 1.68
N GLY A 134 -8.46 -43.82 0.74
CA GLY A 134 -9.70 -44.54 1.02
C GLY A 134 -10.74 -43.75 1.82
N MET A 135 -10.60 -42.41 1.91
CA MET A 135 -11.49 -41.54 2.71
C MET A 135 -12.86 -41.41 2.07
N LYS A 136 -13.91 -41.46 2.88
CA LYS A 136 -15.31 -41.40 2.45
C LYS A 136 -16.09 -40.24 3.06
N LYS A 137 -15.62 -39.70 4.18
CA LYS A 137 -16.26 -38.59 4.91
C LYS A 137 -15.41 -37.34 4.72
N LEU A 138 -15.63 -36.65 3.61
CA LEU A 138 -14.89 -35.43 3.28
C LEU A 138 -15.74 -34.20 3.59
N CYS A 139 -15.10 -33.17 4.13
CA CYS A 139 -15.65 -31.83 4.28
C CYS A 139 -14.91 -30.84 3.38
N PHE A 140 -15.60 -29.78 2.97
CA PHE A 140 -15.06 -28.76 2.10
C PHE A 140 -15.23 -27.35 2.69
N MET A 141 -14.11 -26.66 2.90
CA MET A 141 -14.13 -25.24 3.23
C MET A 141 -13.91 -24.43 1.96
N THR A 142 -15.00 -23.89 1.39
CA THR A 142 -14.95 -23.01 0.22
C THR A 142 -14.64 -21.58 0.59
N GLY A 143 -14.41 -20.68 -0.39
CA GLY A 143 -14.27 -19.24 -0.20
C GLY A 143 -15.61 -18.50 -0.13
N PRO A 144 -15.60 -17.17 -0.36
CA PRO A 144 -16.81 -16.34 -0.42
C PRO A 144 -17.78 -16.83 -1.49
N LYS A 145 -19.10 -16.70 -1.21
CA LYS A 145 -20.15 -17.21 -2.10
C LYS A 145 -20.13 -16.62 -3.50
N ASP A 146 -19.73 -15.36 -3.62
CA ASP A 146 -19.75 -14.62 -4.88
C ASP A 146 -18.39 -14.65 -5.63
N HIS A 147 -17.40 -15.39 -5.10
CA HIS A 147 -16.09 -15.49 -5.72
C HIS A 147 -16.05 -16.65 -6.73
N TRP A 148 -15.61 -16.37 -7.95
CA TRP A 148 -15.55 -17.34 -9.05
C TRP A 148 -14.80 -18.63 -8.69
N ASP A 149 -13.53 -18.52 -8.25
CA ASP A 149 -12.72 -19.68 -7.87
C ASP A 149 -13.37 -20.52 -6.75
N ALA A 150 -14.04 -19.86 -5.80
CA ALA A 150 -14.72 -20.53 -4.70
C ALA A 150 -15.90 -21.39 -5.20
N GLN A 151 -16.66 -20.85 -6.15
CA GLN A 151 -17.78 -21.56 -6.78
C GLN A 151 -17.31 -22.73 -7.63
N GLU A 152 -16.30 -22.53 -8.48
CA GLU A 152 -15.75 -23.58 -9.33
C GLU A 152 -15.18 -24.74 -8.50
N ARG A 153 -14.35 -24.43 -7.47
CA ARG A 153 -13.80 -25.44 -6.58
C ARG A 153 -14.86 -26.21 -5.80
N LEU A 154 -15.93 -25.51 -5.36
CA LEU A 154 -17.07 -26.16 -4.71
C LEU A 154 -17.86 -27.07 -5.68
N LEU A 155 -18.05 -26.63 -6.92
CA LEU A 155 -18.71 -27.44 -7.95
C LEU A 155 -17.89 -28.72 -8.25
N CYS A 156 -16.56 -28.62 -8.33
CA CYS A 156 -15.67 -29.77 -8.48
C CYS A 156 -15.82 -30.75 -7.31
N PHE A 157 -15.85 -30.23 -6.06
CA PHE A 157 -16.06 -31.07 -4.88
C PHE A 157 -17.39 -31.83 -4.97
N LYS A 158 -18.51 -31.15 -5.23
CA LYS A 158 -19.83 -31.78 -5.34
C LYS A 158 -19.85 -32.82 -6.44
N ARG A 159 -19.35 -32.50 -7.64
CA ARG A 159 -19.29 -33.42 -8.78
C ARG A 159 -18.51 -34.70 -8.45
N LYS A 160 -17.36 -34.57 -7.79
CA LYS A 160 -16.54 -35.74 -7.42
C LYS A 160 -17.18 -36.59 -6.32
N MET A 161 -17.85 -35.96 -5.34
CA MET A 161 -18.61 -36.70 -4.33
C MET A 161 -19.74 -37.51 -4.97
N ASP A 162 -20.48 -36.92 -5.92
CA ASP A 162 -21.54 -37.63 -6.69
C ASP A 162 -20.96 -38.75 -7.52
N GLU A 163 -19.81 -38.54 -8.22
CA GLU A 163 -19.13 -39.56 -9.02
C GLU A 163 -18.74 -40.79 -8.19
N TYR A 164 -18.28 -40.57 -6.94
CA TYR A 164 -17.94 -41.67 -6.02
C TYR A 164 -19.13 -42.23 -5.25
N GLY A 165 -20.33 -41.69 -5.43
CA GLY A 165 -21.50 -42.10 -4.66
C GLY A 165 -21.37 -41.79 -3.17
N LEU A 166 -20.56 -40.79 -2.80
CA LEU A 166 -20.37 -40.33 -1.44
C LEU A 166 -21.39 -39.26 -1.11
N SER A 167 -22.07 -39.43 0.03
CA SER A 167 -23.04 -38.42 0.49
C SER A 167 -22.32 -37.18 1.05
N TYR A 168 -22.87 -36.02 0.76
CA TYR A 168 -22.50 -34.76 1.39
C TYR A 168 -23.75 -33.93 1.71
N GLY A 169 -23.73 -33.25 2.86
CA GLY A 169 -24.80 -32.39 3.33
C GLY A 169 -24.32 -30.98 3.64
N GLU A 170 -25.20 -30.15 4.15
CA GLU A 170 -24.86 -28.77 4.50
C GLU A 170 -23.70 -28.69 5.51
N HIS A 171 -23.66 -29.61 6.49
CA HIS A 171 -22.61 -29.65 7.51
C HIS A 171 -21.21 -30.01 6.98
N GLN A 172 -21.12 -30.54 5.75
CA GLN A 172 -19.85 -30.85 5.12
C GLN A 172 -19.30 -29.70 4.27
N ILE A 173 -20.04 -28.59 4.16
CA ILE A 173 -19.64 -27.42 3.38
C ILE A 173 -19.67 -26.19 4.29
N PHE A 174 -18.51 -25.50 4.40
CA PHE A 174 -18.37 -24.25 5.14
C PHE A 174 -17.88 -23.13 4.21
N TYR A 175 -18.49 -21.94 4.33
CA TYR A 175 -18.10 -20.77 3.54
C TYR A 175 -17.09 -19.90 4.30
N GLY A 176 -15.83 -19.99 3.89
CA GLY A 176 -14.75 -19.15 4.35
C GLY A 176 -14.69 -17.81 3.62
N ASP A 177 -13.55 -17.15 3.74
CA ASP A 177 -13.25 -15.84 3.17
C ASP A 177 -11.87 -15.76 2.51
N PHE A 178 -11.23 -16.91 2.28
CA PHE A 178 -9.86 -17.06 1.79
C PHE A 178 -8.76 -16.57 2.77
N TRP A 179 -9.14 -16.17 4.00
CA TRP A 179 -8.21 -15.74 5.04
C TRP A 179 -8.08 -16.75 6.19
N LYS A 180 -7.20 -16.43 7.16
CA LYS A 180 -6.88 -17.30 8.31
C LYS A 180 -7.86 -17.16 9.49
N ASN A 181 -8.80 -16.25 9.45
CA ASN A 181 -9.63 -15.84 10.58
C ASN A 181 -10.79 -16.81 10.92
N LYS A 182 -11.26 -17.63 9.96
CA LYS A 182 -12.43 -18.51 10.14
C LYS A 182 -12.09 -19.97 10.46
N GLY A 183 -10.87 -20.28 10.82
CA GLY A 183 -10.47 -21.66 11.14
C GLY A 183 -11.22 -22.26 12.32
N LYS A 184 -11.48 -21.46 13.37
CA LYS A 184 -12.26 -21.90 14.55
C LYS A 184 -13.71 -22.19 14.18
N GLU A 185 -14.38 -21.27 13.49
CA GLU A 185 -15.79 -21.41 13.07
C GLU A 185 -15.97 -22.60 12.13
N ALA A 186 -15.04 -22.83 11.21
CA ALA A 186 -15.05 -23.99 10.33
C ALA A 186 -14.93 -25.31 11.12
N CYS A 187 -14.04 -25.37 12.10
CA CYS A 187 -13.90 -26.54 12.96
C CYS A 187 -15.13 -26.73 13.87
N ASP A 188 -15.74 -25.67 14.40
CA ASP A 188 -17.00 -25.77 15.16
C ASP A 188 -18.14 -26.31 14.27
N TRP A 189 -18.16 -25.95 12.98
CA TRP A 189 -19.14 -26.42 12.02
C TRP A 189 -18.93 -27.90 11.65
N PHE A 190 -17.71 -28.29 11.28
CA PHE A 190 -17.42 -29.65 10.82
C PHE A 190 -17.41 -30.70 11.93
N LEU A 191 -17.21 -30.28 13.17
CA LEU A 191 -17.14 -31.15 14.35
C LEU A 191 -18.33 -30.93 15.28
N ALA A 192 -19.48 -30.48 14.74
CA ALA A 192 -20.69 -30.23 15.52
C ALA A 192 -21.18 -31.52 16.19
N GLU A 193 -21.75 -31.40 17.39
CA GLU A 193 -22.28 -32.54 18.15
C GLU A 193 -23.39 -33.24 17.37
N GLY A 194 -23.28 -34.56 17.24
CA GLY A 194 -24.20 -35.41 16.48
C GLY A 194 -23.83 -35.62 15.01
N GLU A 195 -22.89 -34.86 14.48
CA GLU A 195 -22.38 -35.05 13.12
C GLU A 195 -21.20 -36.07 13.09
N PRO A 196 -21.07 -36.85 11.99
CA PRO A 196 -19.96 -37.79 11.86
C PRO A 196 -18.62 -37.05 11.70
N GLN A 197 -17.64 -37.41 12.51
CA GLN A 197 -16.28 -36.85 12.37
C GLN A 197 -15.76 -37.02 10.93
N PRO A 198 -15.26 -35.94 10.29
CA PRO A 198 -14.65 -36.02 8.97
C PRO A 198 -13.35 -36.80 9.00
N GLU A 199 -13.07 -37.54 7.93
CA GLU A 199 -11.77 -38.21 7.68
C GLU A 199 -10.80 -37.23 7.01
N GLY A 200 -11.31 -36.26 6.24
CA GLY A 200 -10.54 -35.24 5.58
C GLY A 200 -11.29 -33.91 5.41
N ILE A 201 -10.57 -32.82 5.56
CA ILE A 201 -11.07 -31.45 5.29
C ILE A 201 -10.24 -30.87 4.15
N ILE A 202 -10.90 -30.61 3.03
CA ILE A 202 -10.31 -29.97 1.86
C ILE A 202 -10.65 -28.48 1.91
N CYS A 203 -9.65 -27.63 1.91
CA CYS A 203 -9.84 -26.19 1.92
C CYS A 203 -9.56 -25.59 0.54
N ALA A 204 -10.37 -24.63 0.13
CA ALA A 204 -10.24 -24.00 -1.17
C ALA A 204 -8.99 -23.13 -1.32
N ASN A 205 -8.26 -22.83 -0.22
CA ASN A 205 -6.90 -22.27 -0.31
C ASN A 205 -6.03 -22.64 0.90
N ASP A 206 -4.75 -22.32 0.84
CA ASP A 206 -3.75 -22.66 1.85
C ASP A 206 -3.87 -21.85 3.13
N TYR A 207 -4.35 -20.60 3.08
CA TYR A 207 -4.60 -19.81 4.28
C TYR A 207 -5.67 -20.43 5.15
N MET A 208 -6.77 -20.86 4.55
CA MET A 208 -7.84 -21.57 5.25
C MET A 208 -7.36 -22.93 5.75
N ALA A 209 -6.60 -23.68 4.94
CA ALA A 209 -6.05 -24.97 5.34
C ALA A 209 -5.16 -24.87 6.58
N THR A 210 -4.24 -23.89 6.62
CA THR A 210 -3.37 -23.67 7.78
C THR A 210 -4.15 -23.22 9.02
N ALA A 211 -5.23 -22.44 8.84
CA ALA A 211 -6.10 -22.02 9.94
C ALA A 211 -6.89 -23.19 10.54
N VAL A 212 -7.47 -24.04 9.68
CA VAL A 212 -8.17 -25.27 10.10
C VAL A 212 -7.20 -26.22 10.79
N ALA A 213 -6.03 -26.49 10.18
CA ALA A 213 -5.02 -27.39 10.76
C ALA A 213 -4.54 -26.89 12.13
N SER A 214 -4.28 -25.59 12.29
CA SER A 214 -3.88 -25.01 13.57
C SER A 214 -4.96 -25.21 14.64
N GLU A 215 -6.22 -25.00 14.28
CA GLU A 215 -7.33 -25.17 15.22
C GLU A 215 -7.58 -26.64 15.58
N LEU A 216 -7.47 -27.58 14.63
CA LEU A 216 -7.54 -29.02 14.90
C LEU A 216 -6.45 -29.46 15.88
N ILE A 217 -5.20 -29.06 15.67
CA ILE A 217 -4.08 -29.35 16.57
C ILE A 217 -4.35 -28.76 17.97
N ARG A 218 -4.86 -27.53 18.06
CA ARG A 218 -5.23 -26.88 19.33
C ARG A 218 -6.30 -27.66 20.09
N ARG A 219 -7.20 -28.34 19.39
CA ARG A 219 -8.25 -29.21 19.96
C ARG A 219 -7.75 -30.61 20.29
N GLY A 220 -6.49 -30.94 19.98
CA GLY A 220 -5.88 -32.23 20.26
C GLY A 220 -6.04 -33.28 19.17
N TYR A 221 -6.56 -32.93 18.00
CA TYR A 221 -6.59 -33.83 16.85
C TYR A 221 -5.21 -33.95 16.21
N ARG A 222 -4.88 -35.17 15.78
CA ARG A 222 -3.64 -35.47 15.06
C ARG A 222 -3.88 -35.41 13.56
N ILE A 223 -3.07 -34.67 12.84
CA ILE A 223 -3.11 -34.59 11.40
C ILE A 223 -1.94 -35.42 10.85
N PRO A 224 -2.14 -36.39 9.96
CA PRO A 224 -3.40 -36.80 9.34
C PRO A 224 -4.17 -37.92 10.05
N GLN A 225 -3.67 -38.44 11.17
CA GLN A 225 -4.15 -39.70 11.77
C GLN A 225 -5.63 -39.67 12.18
N ASP A 226 -6.12 -38.55 12.66
CA ASP A 226 -7.49 -38.37 13.07
C ASP A 226 -8.32 -37.64 11.98
N ILE A 227 -7.74 -36.62 11.35
CA ILE A 227 -8.34 -35.85 10.27
C ILE A 227 -7.23 -35.37 9.33
N ALA A 228 -7.34 -35.67 8.04
CA ALA A 228 -6.44 -35.14 7.01
C ALA A 228 -6.85 -33.72 6.59
N VAL A 229 -5.89 -32.89 6.17
CA VAL A 229 -6.17 -31.52 5.70
C VAL A 229 -5.42 -31.22 4.40
N SER A 230 -6.06 -30.53 3.49
CA SER A 230 -5.40 -30.00 2.29
C SER A 230 -5.84 -28.58 1.97
N GLY A 231 -4.97 -27.86 1.23
CA GLY A 231 -5.21 -26.53 0.71
C GLY A 231 -5.13 -26.45 -0.81
N TYR A 232 -4.97 -25.23 -1.30
CA TYR A 232 -4.82 -24.87 -2.71
C TYR A 232 -4.00 -23.57 -2.79
N ASP A 233 -3.30 -23.29 -3.86
CA ASP A 233 -2.43 -22.17 -4.25
C ASP A 233 -0.92 -22.50 -4.17
N GLY A 234 -0.48 -23.44 -3.35
CA GLY A 234 0.93 -23.87 -3.25
C GLY A 234 1.80 -22.87 -2.51
N MET A 235 1.30 -22.27 -1.42
CA MET A 235 2.04 -21.29 -0.65
C MET A 235 3.23 -21.90 0.08
N ARG A 236 4.37 -21.17 0.15
CA ARG A 236 5.58 -21.61 0.87
C ARG A 236 5.31 -21.86 2.36
N SER A 237 4.39 -21.11 2.95
CA SER A 237 3.99 -21.29 4.34
C SER A 237 3.45 -22.70 4.65
N THR A 238 2.90 -23.41 3.67
CA THR A 238 2.43 -24.80 3.81
C THR A 238 3.56 -25.79 4.05
N LEU A 239 4.77 -25.50 3.55
CA LEU A 239 5.96 -26.32 3.77
C LEU A 239 6.57 -26.15 5.17
N SER A 240 6.40 -24.96 5.77
CA SER A 240 6.88 -24.69 7.14
C SER A 240 5.90 -25.15 8.21
N PHE A 241 4.64 -25.40 7.86
CA PHE A 241 3.65 -25.94 8.78
C PHE A 241 4.01 -27.39 9.19
N THR A 242 3.63 -27.79 10.39
CA THR A 242 3.86 -29.17 10.86
C THR A 242 2.53 -29.78 11.28
N PRO A 243 2.04 -30.85 10.57
CA PRO A 243 2.64 -31.46 9.37
C PRO A 243 2.56 -30.57 8.13
N CYS A 244 3.46 -30.76 7.15
CA CYS A 244 3.43 -30.03 5.88
C CYS A 244 2.09 -30.22 5.17
N ILE A 245 1.46 -29.11 4.76
CA ILE A 245 0.11 -29.14 4.19
C ILE A 245 0.16 -29.59 2.72
N THR A 246 -0.62 -30.61 2.38
CA THR A 246 -0.95 -31.03 1.02
C THR A 246 -1.67 -29.91 0.30
N THR A 247 -1.25 -29.56 -0.92
CA THR A 247 -1.81 -28.42 -1.66
C THR A 247 -1.74 -28.64 -3.16
N ALA A 248 -2.43 -27.79 -3.91
CA ALA A 248 -2.29 -27.65 -5.36
C ALA A 248 -1.52 -26.38 -5.67
N THR A 249 -0.36 -26.49 -6.33
CA THR A 249 0.51 -25.34 -6.63
C THR A 249 0.11 -24.68 -7.95
N VAL A 250 -0.31 -23.43 -7.89
CA VAL A 250 -0.59 -22.59 -9.06
C VAL A 250 0.71 -21.93 -9.54
N PRO A 251 1.02 -21.93 -10.85
CA PRO A 251 2.27 -21.42 -11.39
C PRO A 251 2.26 -19.88 -11.58
N PHE A 252 2.06 -19.13 -10.51
CA PHE A 252 1.94 -17.65 -10.56
C PHE A 252 3.13 -16.95 -11.21
N PHE A 253 4.34 -17.44 -10.98
CA PHE A 253 5.54 -16.90 -11.61
C PHE A 253 5.47 -17.04 -13.15
N GLU A 254 5.09 -18.19 -13.65
CA GLU A 254 4.95 -18.43 -15.10
C GLU A 254 3.77 -17.65 -15.69
N MET A 255 2.68 -17.47 -14.93
CA MET A 255 1.58 -16.59 -15.33
C MET A 255 2.08 -15.15 -15.51
N GLY A 256 2.90 -14.65 -14.59
CA GLY A 256 3.51 -13.32 -14.70
C GLY A 256 4.41 -13.19 -15.94
N ARG A 257 5.30 -14.15 -16.19
CA ARG A 257 6.13 -14.16 -17.40
C ARG A 257 5.27 -14.22 -18.68
N ARG A 258 4.22 -15.05 -18.67
CA ARG A 258 3.31 -15.17 -19.82
C ARG A 258 2.55 -13.89 -20.11
N ALA A 259 2.15 -13.14 -19.08
CA ALA A 259 1.51 -11.84 -19.24
C ALA A 259 2.40 -10.87 -20.05
N VAL A 260 3.68 -10.81 -19.71
CA VAL A 260 4.65 -9.97 -20.43
C VAL A 260 4.84 -10.43 -21.88
N GLN A 261 4.94 -11.73 -22.12
CA GLN A 261 5.05 -12.29 -23.49
C GLN A 261 3.83 -11.96 -24.35
N ILE A 262 2.63 -11.99 -23.75
CA ILE A 262 1.40 -11.60 -24.46
C ILE A 262 1.44 -10.09 -24.78
N ILE A 263 1.81 -9.25 -23.83
CA ILE A 263 1.92 -7.81 -24.05
C ILE A 263 2.90 -7.52 -25.19
N ASP A 264 4.08 -8.11 -25.16
CA ASP A 264 5.10 -7.89 -26.20
C ASP A 264 4.60 -8.34 -27.58
N LYS A 265 4.07 -9.57 -27.68
CA LYS A 265 3.55 -10.13 -28.93
C LYS A 265 2.36 -9.35 -29.50
N LYS A 266 1.52 -8.76 -28.65
CA LYS A 266 0.30 -8.03 -29.05
C LYS A 266 0.52 -6.55 -29.36
N GLN A 267 1.74 -6.03 -29.20
CA GLN A 267 2.07 -4.65 -29.61
C GLN A 267 1.71 -4.39 -31.09
N ASP A 268 1.90 -5.42 -31.94
CA ASP A 268 1.64 -5.31 -33.38
C ASP A 268 0.24 -5.76 -33.81
N CYS A 269 -0.52 -6.46 -32.95
CA CYS A 269 -1.85 -7.01 -33.25
C CYS A 269 -2.77 -6.99 -32.02
N PRO A 270 -3.26 -5.84 -31.57
CA PRO A 270 -4.04 -5.72 -30.33
C PRO A 270 -5.45 -6.34 -30.40
N GLU A 271 -6.03 -6.53 -31.59
CA GLU A 271 -7.45 -6.89 -31.74
C GLU A 271 -7.80 -8.34 -31.37
N LYS A 272 -6.83 -9.26 -31.36
CA LYS A 272 -7.09 -10.68 -31.06
C LYS A 272 -6.80 -10.99 -29.59
N VAL A 273 -7.83 -10.98 -28.74
CA VAL A 273 -7.71 -11.42 -27.34
C VAL A 273 -7.62 -12.95 -27.24
N GLU A 274 -6.88 -13.44 -26.25
CA GLU A 274 -6.75 -14.87 -25.95
C GLU A 274 -7.01 -15.17 -24.47
N ASN A 275 -7.59 -16.34 -24.20
CA ASN A 275 -7.72 -16.89 -22.86
C ASN A 275 -6.76 -18.06 -22.75
N VAL A 276 -5.85 -18.00 -21.79
CA VAL A 276 -4.86 -19.03 -21.51
C VAL A 276 -5.16 -19.62 -20.13
N PHE A 277 -5.31 -20.94 -20.09
CA PHE A 277 -5.54 -21.67 -18.85
C PHE A 277 -4.24 -22.28 -18.35
N PHE A 278 -4.03 -22.20 -17.05
CA PHE A 278 -2.89 -22.79 -16.34
C PHE A 278 -3.39 -23.88 -15.42
N ASP A 279 -2.75 -25.04 -15.50
CA ASP A 279 -3.01 -26.14 -14.58
C ASP A 279 -2.25 -25.92 -13.27
N ALA A 280 -2.92 -26.16 -12.14
CA ALA A 280 -2.24 -26.31 -10.87
C ALA A 280 -1.68 -27.74 -10.76
N VAL A 281 -0.63 -27.92 -9.97
CA VAL A 281 0.03 -29.22 -9.76
C VAL A 281 -0.19 -29.69 -8.34
N LEU A 282 -0.81 -30.87 -8.18
CA LEU A 282 -1.02 -31.48 -6.87
C LEU A 282 0.32 -31.82 -6.21
N GLN A 283 0.47 -31.42 -4.95
CA GLN A 283 1.62 -31.67 -4.09
C GLN A 283 1.16 -32.45 -2.82
N PRO A 284 1.09 -33.78 -2.87
CA PRO A 284 0.79 -34.59 -1.70
C PRO A 284 1.90 -34.44 -0.65
N ARG A 285 1.51 -34.27 0.62
CA ARG A 285 2.44 -34.07 1.73
C ARG A 285 1.96 -34.75 3.00
N GLU A 286 2.62 -34.48 4.13
CA GLU A 286 2.35 -35.12 5.41
C GLU A 286 0.89 -34.98 5.89
N SER A 287 0.21 -33.85 5.62
CA SER A 287 -1.13 -33.60 6.13
C SER A 287 -2.25 -34.45 5.51
N CYS A 288 -2.00 -35.14 4.40
CA CYS A 288 -2.91 -36.15 3.86
C CYS A 288 -2.49 -37.60 4.22
N GLY A 289 -1.29 -37.78 4.76
CA GLY A 289 -0.72 -39.09 5.08
C GLY A 289 0.39 -39.55 4.14
N CYS A 290 0.73 -38.77 3.12
CA CYS A 290 1.87 -39.03 2.27
C CYS A 290 3.18 -38.62 2.94
N MET A 291 4.28 -39.29 2.61
CA MET A 291 5.59 -38.85 3.05
C MET A 291 6.00 -37.62 2.25
N ALA A 292 6.53 -36.60 2.92
CA ALA A 292 7.14 -35.47 2.22
C ALA A 292 8.33 -36.03 1.40
N SER A 293 8.25 -35.91 0.08
CA SER A 293 9.29 -36.41 -0.84
C SER A 293 10.65 -35.71 -0.70
N GLU A 294 10.75 -34.66 0.14
CA GLU A 294 11.85 -33.70 0.13
C GLU A 294 12.25 -33.25 1.55
N GLY A 295 12.58 -34.16 2.44
CA GLY A 295 12.94 -33.83 3.84
C GLY A 295 14.05 -32.79 3.99
N GLN A 296 15.02 -32.73 3.06
CA GLN A 296 16.12 -31.75 3.08
C GLN A 296 15.66 -30.36 2.64
N GLU A 297 14.74 -30.26 1.69
CA GLU A 297 14.17 -28.98 1.24
C GLU A 297 13.26 -28.37 2.31
N VAL A 298 12.44 -29.19 2.96
CA VAL A 298 11.57 -28.77 4.07
C VAL A 298 12.39 -28.21 5.24
N MET A 299 13.50 -28.88 5.62
CA MET A 299 14.38 -28.39 6.68
C MET A 299 15.02 -27.06 6.31
N THR A 300 15.47 -26.90 5.07
CA THR A 300 16.04 -25.65 4.57
C THR A 300 15.00 -24.52 4.57
N ILE A 301 13.76 -24.80 4.14
CA ILE A 301 12.66 -23.83 4.16
C ILE A 301 12.31 -23.42 5.59
N ARG A 302 12.18 -24.37 6.52
CA ARG A 302 11.91 -24.09 7.94
C ARG A 302 13.01 -23.24 8.58
N GLN A 303 14.26 -23.54 8.29
CA GLN A 303 15.38 -22.75 8.78
C GLN A 303 15.35 -21.32 8.21
N ARG A 304 15.14 -21.15 6.92
CA ARG A 304 15.00 -19.82 6.30
C ARG A 304 13.82 -19.04 6.87
N MET A 305 12.68 -19.70 7.12
CA MET A 305 11.53 -19.02 7.72
C MET A 305 11.80 -18.59 9.16
N TYR A 306 12.46 -19.42 9.96
CA TYR A 306 12.89 -19.05 11.31
C TYR A 306 13.84 -17.84 11.30
N GLU A 307 14.83 -17.85 10.40
CA GLU A 307 15.74 -16.73 10.21
C GLU A 307 14.99 -15.47 9.75
N THR A 308 14.07 -15.60 8.80
CA THR A 308 13.24 -14.50 8.30
C THR A 308 12.33 -13.93 9.39
N GLU A 309 11.75 -14.78 10.24
CA GLU A 309 10.89 -14.34 11.34
C GLU A 309 11.69 -13.58 12.41
N ASN A 310 12.85 -14.09 12.81
CA ASN A 310 13.74 -13.39 13.75
C ASN A 310 14.24 -12.05 13.20
N ILE A 311 14.64 -12.03 11.93
CA ILE A 311 15.04 -10.79 11.26
C ILE A 311 13.84 -9.84 11.15
N GLY A 312 12.65 -10.36 10.84
CA GLY A 312 11.40 -9.60 10.75
C GLY A 312 11.05 -8.89 12.05
N GLN A 313 11.08 -9.61 13.18
CA GLN A 313 10.82 -9.04 14.52
C GLN A 313 11.80 -7.91 14.87
N ASN A 314 13.09 -8.09 14.56
CA ASN A 314 14.09 -7.05 14.78
C ASN A 314 13.83 -5.82 13.90
N ARG A 315 13.42 -6.02 12.66
CA ARG A 315 13.08 -4.91 11.72
C ARG A 315 11.82 -4.18 12.13
N GLU A 316 10.79 -4.88 12.59
CA GLU A 316 9.57 -4.25 13.14
C GLU A 316 9.91 -3.35 14.33
N MET A 317 10.79 -3.81 15.23
CA MET A 317 11.29 -2.99 16.34
C MET A 317 12.03 -1.74 15.83
N GLN A 318 12.83 -1.85 14.76
CA GLN A 318 13.50 -0.70 14.14
C GLN A 318 12.50 0.32 13.58
N PHE A 319 11.35 -0.11 13.04
CA PHE A 319 10.29 0.81 12.62
C PHE A 319 9.62 1.53 13.79
N HIS A 320 9.46 0.89 14.94
CA HIS A 320 9.01 1.59 16.15
C HIS A 320 10.01 2.67 16.58
N PHE A 321 11.31 2.37 16.59
CA PHE A 321 12.34 3.38 16.85
C PHE A 321 12.36 4.48 15.79
N MET A 322 12.16 4.13 14.53
CA MET A 322 12.00 5.10 13.45
C MET A 322 10.86 6.08 13.76
N SER A 323 9.68 5.57 14.11
CA SER A 323 8.52 6.41 14.45
C SER A 323 8.84 7.40 15.58
N ILE A 324 9.53 6.94 16.65
CA ILE A 324 9.94 7.79 17.77
C ILE A 324 10.95 8.87 17.30
N HIS A 325 12.00 8.50 16.58
CA HIS A 325 13.02 9.44 16.14
C HIS A 325 12.52 10.44 15.08
N MET A 326 11.57 10.01 14.25
CA MET A 326 10.98 10.88 13.23
C MET A 326 9.96 11.85 13.81
N SER A 327 9.31 11.54 14.95
CA SER A 327 8.39 12.46 15.62
C SER A 327 9.04 13.75 16.12
N GLU A 328 10.38 13.77 16.21
CA GLU A 328 11.15 14.99 16.52
C GLU A 328 11.37 15.90 15.29
N CYS A 329 11.03 15.43 14.08
CA CYS A 329 11.21 16.21 12.86
C CYS A 329 10.03 17.18 12.68
N HIS A 330 10.36 18.42 12.40
CA HIS A 330 9.39 19.51 12.16
C HIS A 330 9.43 20.02 10.73
N THR A 331 10.39 19.54 9.95
CA THR A 331 10.57 19.89 8.53
C THR A 331 10.89 18.65 7.70
N ILE A 332 10.56 18.71 6.41
CA ILE A 332 10.87 17.62 5.48
C ILE A 332 12.37 17.43 5.27
N ASP A 333 13.15 18.49 5.41
CA ASP A 333 14.61 18.43 5.29
C ASP A 333 15.24 17.63 6.45
N GLU A 334 14.72 17.79 7.68
CA GLU A 334 15.14 16.99 8.83
C GLU A 334 14.82 15.51 8.63
N VAL A 335 13.64 15.20 8.05
CA VAL A 335 13.29 13.83 7.66
C VAL A 335 14.29 13.28 6.66
N GLY A 336 14.60 14.04 5.60
CA GLY A 336 15.57 13.65 4.57
C GLY A 336 16.94 13.28 5.14
N GLN A 337 17.40 14.00 6.18
CA GLN A 337 18.67 13.71 6.85
C GLN A 337 18.64 12.41 7.66
N LYS A 338 17.50 12.11 8.30
CA LYS A 338 17.38 10.96 9.20
C LYS A 338 16.93 9.67 8.47
N ILE A 339 16.16 9.78 7.39
CA ILE A 339 15.47 8.66 6.73
C ILE A 339 16.43 7.56 6.24
N GLY A 340 17.61 7.96 5.77
CA GLY A 340 18.63 7.04 5.27
C GLY A 340 19.11 6.01 6.31
N ARG A 341 18.89 6.24 7.61
CA ARG A 341 19.25 5.29 8.67
C ARG A 341 18.28 4.12 8.77
N TYR A 342 17.04 4.30 8.33
CA TYR A 342 15.95 3.34 8.55
C TYR A 342 15.56 2.59 7.29
N ILE A 343 15.74 3.17 6.11
CA ILE A 343 15.29 2.56 4.85
C ILE A 343 15.96 1.21 4.58
N TYR A 344 17.15 0.99 5.12
CA TYR A 344 17.87 -0.29 5.02
C TYR A 344 17.16 -1.46 5.70
N ASN A 345 16.15 -1.17 6.55
CA ASN A 345 15.29 -2.21 7.12
C ASN A 345 14.30 -2.77 6.11
N ILE A 346 14.05 -2.06 5.00
CA ILE A 346 13.32 -2.59 3.85
C ILE A 346 14.28 -3.51 3.09
N GLU A 347 14.00 -4.81 3.12
CA GLU A 347 14.87 -5.80 2.50
C GLU A 347 14.96 -5.59 0.99
N GLY A 348 16.18 -5.72 0.46
CA GLY A 348 16.43 -5.65 -0.97
C GLY A 348 16.22 -4.27 -1.61
N PHE A 349 15.96 -3.20 -0.83
CA PHE A 349 15.79 -1.88 -1.43
C PHE A 349 17.06 -1.41 -2.15
N LYS A 350 16.88 -0.72 -3.26
CA LYS A 350 17.96 -0.13 -4.07
C LYS A 350 17.85 1.39 -4.13
N ASP A 351 16.71 1.87 -4.64
CA ASP A 351 16.44 3.28 -4.84
C ASP A 351 15.09 3.64 -4.20
N TYR A 352 14.97 4.88 -3.71
CA TYR A 352 13.75 5.40 -3.10
C TYR A 352 13.60 6.88 -3.44
N CYS A 353 12.39 7.31 -3.75
CA CYS A 353 12.03 8.71 -3.79
C CYS A 353 10.66 8.98 -3.19
N MET A 354 10.57 10.08 -2.45
CA MET A 354 9.34 10.65 -1.93
C MET A 354 8.92 11.80 -2.82
N CYS A 355 7.75 11.70 -3.42
CA CYS A 355 7.19 12.67 -4.35
C CYS A 355 5.96 13.33 -3.73
N LEU A 356 6.05 14.58 -3.35
CA LEU A 356 4.98 15.33 -2.70
C LEU A 356 4.27 16.25 -3.69
N CYS A 357 2.99 16.43 -3.51
CA CYS A 357 2.18 17.38 -4.26
C CYS A 357 2.69 18.81 -4.06
N GLU A 358 2.76 19.61 -5.13
CA GLU A 358 3.14 21.01 -5.01
C GLU A 358 2.23 21.74 -4.00
N GLY A 359 2.84 22.40 -3.02
CA GLY A 359 2.13 23.12 -1.96
C GLY A 359 1.39 22.22 -0.95
N TRP A 360 1.82 21.00 -0.73
CA TRP A 360 1.19 20.03 0.19
C TRP A 360 1.00 20.55 1.63
N LEU A 361 1.85 21.46 2.10
CA LEU A 361 1.74 22.09 3.44
C LEU A 361 0.59 23.09 3.57
N GLU A 362 0.11 23.67 2.48
CA GLU A 362 -0.80 24.83 2.52
C GLU A 362 -2.25 24.46 2.19
N LYS A 363 -2.49 23.34 1.54
CA LYS A 363 -3.82 22.92 1.10
C LYS A 363 -4.63 22.33 2.25
N LYS A 364 -5.94 22.65 2.27
CA LYS A 364 -6.88 22.18 3.29
C LYS A 364 -7.54 20.86 2.95
N GLU A 365 -7.67 20.53 1.67
CA GLU A 365 -8.29 19.31 1.17
C GLU A 365 -7.52 18.83 -0.06
N PHE A 366 -6.99 17.62 0.01
CA PHE A 366 -6.34 16.96 -1.11
C PHE A 366 -7.10 15.69 -1.48
N LYS A 367 -7.84 15.77 -2.56
CA LYS A 367 -8.50 14.59 -3.14
C LYS A 367 -7.75 14.12 -4.39
N GLY A 368 -6.44 13.86 -4.28
CA GLY A 368 -5.65 13.38 -5.40
C GLY A 368 -4.33 14.13 -5.61
N PHE A 369 -3.64 13.84 -6.70
CA PHE A 369 -2.32 14.38 -7.00
C PHE A 369 -2.39 15.69 -7.77
N THR A 370 -1.37 16.54 -7.58
CA THR A 370 -1.17 17.73 -8.42
C THR A 370 -0.45 17.35 -9.72
N ASP A 371 -0.57 18.18 -10.77
CA ASP A 371 0.15 17.96 -12.04
C ASP A 371 1.66 18.12 -11.88
N LYS A 372 2.09 19.02 -11.00
CA LYS A 372 3.49 19.19 -10.62
C LYS A 372 3.74 18.59 -9.25
N MET A 373 4.86 17.89 -9.15
CA MET A 373 5.33 17.21 -7.95
C MET A 373 6.69 17.77 -7.53
N GLU A 374 6.98 17.68 -6.24
CA GLU A 374 8.28 17.99 -5.64
C GLU A 374 8.88 16.72 -5.05
N MET A 375 10.17 16.47 -5.30
CA MET A 375 10.87 15.33 -4.69
C MET A 375 11.87 15.85 -3.63
N PRO A 376 11.46 16.04 -2.37
CA PRO A 376 12.36 16.52 -1.33
C PRO A 376 13.35 15.46 -0.84
N ILE A 377 12.99 14.17 -0.94
CA ILE A 377 13.78 13.07 -0.40
C ILE A 377 14.04 12.05 -1.49
N ALA A 378 15.32 11.68 -1.65
CA ALA A 378 15.76 10.64 -2.56
C ALA A 378 16.95 9.87 -2.03
N ILE A 379 16.96 8.57 -2.30
CA ILE A 379 18.06 7.66 -2.06
C ILE A 379 18.33 6.94 -3.37
N ARG A 380 19.52 7.10 -3.92
CA ARG A 380 19.92 6.54 -5.20
C ARG A 380 21.11 5.62 -5.02
N ASN A 381 21.05 4.42 -5.58
CA ASN A 381 22.07 3.38 -5.40
C ASN A 381 22.46 3.19 -3.93
N ARG A 382 21.48 3.24 -3.04
CA ARG A 382 21.64 3.15 -1.57
C ARG A 382 22.37 4.33 -0.92
N GLU A 383 22.59 5.43 -1.65
CA GLU A 383 23.15 6.67 -1.10
C GLU A 383 22.06 7.72 -0.92
N ASN A 384 22.01 8.31 0.26
CA ASN A 384 21.06 9.38 0.56
C ASN A 384 21.54 10.69 -0.09
N ILE A 385 20.78 11.16 -1.08
CA ILE A 385 21.04 12.43 -1.78
C ILE A 385 20.10 13.56 -1.34
N SER A 386 19.33 13.34 -0.25
CA SER A 386 18.43 14.34 0.32
C SER A 386 19.18 15.43 1.10
N PRO A 387 18.63 16.66 1.22
CA PRO A 387 17.39 17.10 0.59
C PRO A 387 17.58 17.42 -0.90
N THR A 388 16.55 17.16 -1.70
CA THR A 388 16.49 17.61 -3.09
C THR A 388 15.40 18.67 -3.25
N ARG A 389 15.44 19.44 -4.32
CA ARG A 389 14.40 20.42 -4.67
C ARG A 389 13.95 20.24 -6.11
N GLU A 390 14.05 19.01 -6.59
CA GLU A 390 13.63 18.61 -7.92
C GLU A 390 12.12 18.77 -8.05
N ARG A 391 11.69 19.43 -9.14
CA ARG A 391 10.28 19.54 -9.53
C ARG A 391 10.08 18.90 -10.87
N PHE A 392 9.00 18.15 -11.02
CA PHE A 392 8.77 17.37 -12.23
C PHE A 392 7.26 17.22 -12.51
N ASP A 393 6.90 16.79 -13.72
CA ASP A 393 5.53 16.48 -14.07
C ASP A 393 5.12 15.10 -13.52
N ARG A 394 3.95 15.01 -12.90
CA ARG A 394 3.44 13.76 -12.33
C ARG A 394 3.47 12.58 -13.31
N ARG A 395 3.24 12.83 -14.60
CA ARG A 395 3.23 11.80 -15.64
C ARG A 395 4.59 11.14 -15.85
N GLU A 396 5.66 11.79 -15.44
CA GLU A 396 7.00 11.20 -15.48
C GLU A 396 7.16 10.06 -14.46
N LEU A 397 6.34 10.03 -13.40
CA LEU A 397 6.35 9.13 -12.23
C LEU A 397 7.65 9.20 -11.42
N ILE A 398 8.77 9.26 -12.07
CA ILE A 398 10.11 9.32 -11.46
C ILE A 398 10.88 10.49 -12.09
N PRO A 399 11.43 11.42 -11.30
CA PRO A 399 12.19 12.53 -11.83
C PRO A 399 13.48 12.06 -12.51
N LYS A 400 13.98 12.85 -13.45
CA LYS A 400 15.10 12.49 -14.32
C LYS A 400 16.37 12.09 -13.55
N CYS A 401 16.65 12.71 -12.41
CA CYS A 401 17.81 12.38 -11.58
C CYS A 401 17.77 10.96 -10.99
N MET A 402 16.57 10.34 -10.92
CA MET A 402 16.37 8.95 -10.47
C MET A 402 16.31 7.95 -11.63
N SER A 403 16.37 8.40 -12.87
CA SER A 403 16.27 7.54 -14.05
C SER A 403 17.56 6.77 -14.35
N SER A 404 17.43 5.68 -15.12
CA SER A 404 18.52 4.85 -15.65
C SER A 404 18.19 4.42 -17.07
N GLU A 405 19.22 4.20 -17.89
CA GLU A 405 19.07 3.61 -19.23
C GLU A 405 18.73 2.11 -19.18
N GLU A 406 19.01 1.43 -18.06
CA GLU A 406 18.62 0.04 -17.84
C GLU A 406 17.11 -0.10 -17.58
N PRO A 407 16.51 -1.28 -17.83
CA PRO A 407 15.12 -1.55 -17.44
C PRO A 407 14.89 -1.26 -15.96
N GLN A 408 13.88 -0.47 -15.65
CA GLN A 408 13.57 -0.04 -14.30
C GLN A 408 12.30 -0.71 -13.78
N MET A 409 12.26 -0.96 -12.49
CA MET A 409 11.14 -1.58 -11.79
C MET A 409 10.82 -0.75 -10.56
N TRP A 410 9.70 -0.06 -10.58
CA TRP A 410 9.30 0.80 -9.49
C TRP A 410 7.98 0.34 -8.88
N PHE A 411 7.97 0.20 -7.57
CA PHE A 411 6.77 0.02 -6.76
C PHE A 411 6.31 1.38 -6.27
N LEU A 412 5.06 1.72 -6.59
CA LEU A 412 4.47 3.02 -6.27
C LEU A 412 3.31 2.82 -5.29
N ALA A 413 3.29 3.64 -4.25
CA ALA A 413 2.24 3.67 -3.24
C ALA A 413 1.88 5.12 -2.89
N SER A 414 0.60 5.39 -2.62
CA SER A 414 0.16 6.71 -2.20
C SER A 414 0.70 7.07 -0.82
N LEU A 415 1.12 8.32 -0.63
CA LEU A 415 1.43 8.90 0.68
C LEU A 415 0.25 9.74 1.13
N HIS A 416 -0.41 9.29 2.18
CA HIS A 416 -1.62 9.93 2.69
C HIS A 416 -1.75 9.77 4.20
N PHE A 417 -2.60 10.57 4.80
CA PHE A 417 -3.11 10.40 6.15
C PHE A 417 -4.63 10.42 6.10
N GLN A 418 -5.26 9.29 6.42
CA GLN A 418 -6.68 9.12 6.17
C GLN A 418 -7.01 9.45 4.70
N ASP A 419 -8.01 10.31 4.44
CA ASP A 419 -8.44 10.76 3.12
C ASP A 419 -7.62 11.94 2.54
N LEU A 420 -6.56 12.39 3.22
CA LEU A 420 -5.70 13.49 2.81
C LEU A 420 -4.47 12.95 2.09
N CYS A 421 -4.39 13.12 0.77
CA CYS A 421 -3.25 12.73 -0.04
C CYS A 421 -2.15 13.79 -0.02
N PHE A 422 -0.93 13.40 0.34
CA PHE A 422 0.28 14.26 0.29
C PHE A 422 1.07 14.09 -1.01
N GLY A 423 0.99 12.92 -1.61
CA GLY A 423 1.77 12.55 -2.76
C GLY A 423 1.90 11.03 -2.88
N TYR A 424 3.04 10.57 -3.36
CA TYR A 424 3.36 9.15 -3.46
C TYR A 424 4.84 8.90 -3.18
N GLU A 425 5.14 7.66 -2.90
CA GLU A 425 6.52 7.19 -2.85
C GLU A 425 6.76 6.14 -3.91
N ALA A 426 8.00 6.06 -4.36
CA ALA A 426 8.45 5.05 -5.29
C ALA A 426 9.70 4.35 -4.77
N LEU A 427 9.70 3.03 -4.84
CA LEU A 427 10.73 2.16 -4.32
C LEU A 427 11.18 1.18 -5.40
N GLN A 428 12.49 1.04 -5.59
CA GLN A 428 13.11 0.05 -6.45
C GLN A 428 13.86 -0.98 -5.61
N PHE A 429 13.70 -2.26 -5.95
CA PHE A 429 14.41 -3.37 -5.32
C PHE A 429 15.60 -3.85 -6.17
N ILE A 430 16.60 -4.47 -5.53
CA ILE A 430 17.77 -5.04 -6.20
C ILE A 430 17.37 -6.22 -7.07
N ASP A 431 16.47 -7.06 -6.57
CA ASP A 431 15.96 -8.24 -7.24
C ASP A 431 14.43 -8.34 -7.13
N ALA A 432 13.86 -9.23 -7.94
CA ALA A 432 12.43 -9.45 -7.96
C ALA A 432 11.92 -10.29 -6.78
N GLU A 433 12.79 -10.94 -6.00
CA GLU A 433 12.37 -11.81 -4.89
C GLU A 433 11.99 -11.03 -3.64
N THR A 434 12.47 -9.79 -3.54
CA THR A 434 12.28 -8.92 -2.39
C THR A 434 11.22 -7.86 -2.67
N THR A 435 9.96 -8.17 -2.51
CA THR A 435 8.93 -7.14 -2.40
C THR A 435 8.64 -6.90 -0.92
N GLY A 436 9.09 -5.77 -0.43
CA GLY A 436 9.24 -5.51 0.99
C GLY A 436 7.94 -5.66 1.79
N ARG A 437 7.79 -6.77 2.53
CA ARG A 437 6.74 -6.98 3.52
C ARG A 437 6.61 -5.81 4.50
N LEU A 438 7.73 -5.13 4.75
CA LEU A 438 7.82 -4.00 5.68
C LEU A 438 7.57 -2.63 5.00
N TYR A 439 7.39 -2.60 3.67
CA TYR A 439 7.13 -1.37 2.94
C TYR A 439 5.81 -0.71 3.34
N MET A 440 4.79 -1.49 3.66
CA MET A 440 3.52 -0.98 4.19
C MET A 440 3.71 -0.22 5.51
N TYR A 441 4.46 -0.79 6.46
CA TYR A 441 4.76 -0.12 7.74
C TYR A 441 5.51 1.18 7.52
N TRP A 442 6.48 1.16 6.62
CA TRP A 442 7.23 2.34 6.21
C TRP A 442 6.29 3.44 5.68
N ASN A 443 5.44 3.11 4.73
CA ASN A 443 4.50 4.04 4.11
C ASN A 443 3.56 4.68 5.14
N ILE A 444 2.98 3.88 6.04
CA ILE A 444 2.10 4.36 7.12
C ILE A 444 2.85 5.34 8.05
N ILE A 445 4.08 5.01 8.46
CA ILE A 445 4.89 5.87 9.32
C ILE A 445 5.19 7.20 8.64
N ILE A 446 5.56 7.16 7.36
CA ILE A 446 5.84 8.37 6.58
C ILE A 446 4.57 9.23 6.41
N GLY A 447 3.41 8.62 6.12
CA GLY A 447 2.13 9.33 6.02
C GLY A 447 1.76 10.05 7.32
N ASN A 448 1.90 9.38 8.46
CA ASN A 448 1.68 9.98 9.79
C ASN A 448 2.66 11.14 10.05
N LEU A 449 3.94 10.96 9.74
CA LEU A 449 4.97 11.97 9.90
C LEU A 449 4.69 13.23 9.07
N LEU A 450 4.25 13.08 7.82
CA LEU A 450 3.88 14.22 6.96
C LEU A 450 2.69 14.99 7.56
N GLN A 451 1.72 14.30 8.14
CA GLN A 451 0.61 14.91 8.86
C GLN A 451 1.09 15.71 10.09
N ASP A 452 2.02 15.14 10.85
CA ASP A 452 2.57 15.79 12.04
C ASP A 452 3.34 17.06 11.67
N ILE A 453 4.19 17.02 10.64
CA ILE A 453 4.92 18.18 10.11
C ILE A 453 3.93 19.26 9.65
N MET A 454 2.91 18.89 8.87
CA MET A 454 1.91 19.84 8.41
C MET A 454 1.17 20.50 9.57
N THR A 455 0.80 19.72 10.58
CA THR A 455 0.10 20.21 11.77
C THR A 455 0.99 21.14 12.58
N TYR A 456 2.24 20.78 12.80
CA TYR A 456 3.22 21.60 13.51
C TYR A 456 3.43 22.96 12.80
N GLN A 457 3.64 22.95 11.48
CA GLN A 457 3.85 24.19 10.74
C GLN A 457 2.61 25.08 10.69
N LYS A 458 1.41 24.50 10.60
CA LYS A 458 0.15 25.26 10.72
C LYS A 458 0.02 25.90 12.10
N MET A 459 0.37 25.16 13.16
CA MET A 459 0.33 25.65 14.52
C MET A 459 1.30 26.81 14.72
N GLN A 460 2.53 26.69 14.22
CA GLN A 460 3.52 27.77 14.27
C GLN A 460 3.04 29.04 13.56
N LYS A 461 2.47 28.91 12.37
CA LYS A 461 1.88 30.04 11.63
C LYS A 461 0.75 30.71 12.41
N LEU A 462 -0.08 29.92 13.13
CA LEU A 462 -1.14 30.46 13.98
C LEU A 462 -0.60 31.18 15.21
N VAL A 463 0.42 30.64 15.87
CA VAL A 463 1.08 31.29 17.01
C VAL A 463 1.63 32.65 16.60
N VAL A 464 2.39 32.73 15.52
CA VAL A 464 2.91 34.01 15.01
C VAL A 464 1.77 35.01 14.73
N LYS A 465 0.70 34.55 14.09
CA LYS A 465 -0.46 35.40 13.80
C LYS A 465 -1.17 35.89 15.08
N LEU A 466 -1.29 35.02 16.08
CA LEU A 466 -1.85 35.40 17.39
C LEU A 466 -0.96 36.40 18.11
N GLU A 467 0.37 36.21 18.08
CA GLU A 467 1.32 37.18 18.64
C GLU A 467 1.21 38.54 17.96
N GLU A 468 1.12 38.58 16.62
CA GLU A 468 0.90 39.80 15.86
C GLU A 468 -0.42 40.48 16.21
N MET A 469 -1.51 39.74 16.39
CA MET A 469 -2.80 40.28 16.82
C MET A 469 -2.75 40.78 18.25
N TYR A 470 -1.97 40.14 19.13
CA TYR A 470 -1.84 40.51 20.54
C TYR A 470 -0.94 41.73 20.76
N ASP A 471 0.01 41.96 19.87
CA ASP A 471 0.95 43.09 19.90
C ASP A 471 0.40 44.36 19.24
N ARG A 472 -0.77 44.29 18.58
CA ARG A 472 -1.37 45.43 17.86
C ARG A 472 -2.63 45.97 18.55
N ASP A 473 -2.87 47.23 18.38
CA ASP A 473 -4.11 47.91 18.76
C ASP A 473 -5.23 47.57 17.75
N ALA A 474 -6.37 47.13 18.23
CA ALA A 474 -7.46 46.64 17.38
C ALA A 474 -8.09 47.72 16.49
N LEU A 475 -8.04 49.02 16.91
CA LEU A 475 -8.60 50.14 16.18
C LEU A 475 -7.66 50.64 15.08
N THR A 476 -6.40 50.88 15.45
CA THR A 476 -5.42 51.55 14.60
C THR A 476 -4.51 50.56 13.87
N GLY A 477 -4.39 49.32 14.36
CA GLY A 477 -3.44 48.34 13.83
C GLY A 477 -1.96 48.66 14.10
N MET A 478 -1.67 49.75 14.83
CA MET A 478 -0.33 50.06 15.33
C MET A 478 0.06 49.13 16.45
N TYR A 479 1.35 49.04 16.78
CA TYR A 479 1.76 48.30 17.98
C TYR A 479 1.12 48.91 19.22
N ASN A 480 0.46 48.10 20.04
CA ASN A 480 0.01 48.50 21.35
C ASN A 480 1.22 48.63 22.29
N ARG A 481 1.00 48.98 23.55
CA ARG A 481 2.07 49.16 24.56
C ARG A 481 2.97 47.93 24.64
N ARG A 482 2.40 46.74 24.65
CA ARG A 482 3.14 45.47 24.71
C ARG A 482 3.96 45.24 23.44
N GLY A 483 3.38 45.41 22.28
CA GLY A 483 4.07 45.29 21.00
C GLY A 483 5.22 46.27 20.84
N PHE A 484 5.03 47.52 21.40
CA PHE A 484 6.10 48.51 21.46
C PHE A 484 7.26 48.05 22.36
N GLU A 485 6.95 47.53 23.56
CA GLU A 485 7.98 47.02 24.49
C GLU A 485 8.70 45.80 23.92
N ASN A 486 7.97 44.84 23.34
CA ASN A 486 8.53 43.62 22.79
C ASN A 486 9.48 43.87 21.60
N ARG A 487 9.18 44.85 20.76
CA ARG A 487 9.99 45.14 19.55
C ARG A 487 10.97 46.29 19.77
N GLY A 488 10.60 47.29 20.57
CA GLY A 488 11.45 48.46 20.84
C GLY A 488 12.68 48.13 21.69
N ASN A 489 12.51 47.27 22.72
CA ASN A 489 13.64 46.91 23.59
C ASN A 489 14.77 46.18 22.83
N PRO A 490 14.53 45.16 22.02
CA PRO A 490 15.56 44.53 21.20
C PRO A 490 16.24 45.50 20.22
N MET A 491 15.45 46.39 19.59
CA MET A 491 15.99 47.41 18.66
C MET A 491 16.89 48.42 19.41
N PHE A 492 16.53 48.77 20.64
CA PHE A 492 17.34 49.66 21.48
C PHE A 492 18.67 49.00 21.85
N GLU A 493 18.65 47.74 22.31
CA GLU A 493 19.90 47.04 22.67
C GLU A 493 20.80 46.81 21.45
N GLN A 494 20.22 46.46 20.31
CA GLN A 494 20.98 46.32 19.07
C GLN A 494 21.63 47.63 18.62
N ALA A 495 20.90 48.74 18.66
CA ALA A 495 21.46 50.05 18.29
C ALA A 495 22.58 50.49 19.25
N LYS A 496 22.44 50.14 20.54
CA LYS A 496 23.47 50.41 21.56
C LYS A 496 24.76 49.63 21.29
N GLU A 497 24.63 48.33 20.91
CA GLU A 497 25.76 47.50 20.51
C GLU A 497 26.44 48.04 19.25
N GLU A 498 25.65 48.47 18.26
CA GLU A 498 26.14 49.01 16.98
C GLU A 498 26.61 50.49 17.08
N GLY A 499 26.48 51.14 18.24
CA GLY A 499 26.80 52.57 18.44
C GLY A 499 25.91 53.51 17.63
N LYS A 500 24.69 53.09 17.27
CA LYS A 500 23.73 53.90 16.52
C LYS A 500 22.84 54.71 17.45
N GLN A 501 22.36 55.86 16.97
CA GLN A 501 21.42 56.70 17.68
C GLN A 501 19.98 56.25 17.37
N ILE A 502 19.14 56.23 18.40
CA ILE A 502 17.68 56.03 18.29
C ILE A 502 16.98 57.31 18.59
N PHE A 503 16.00 57.67 17.80
CA PHE A 503 15.11 58.80 18.02
C PHE A 503 13.76 58.28 18.52
N LEU A 504 13.31 58.77 19.69
CA LEU A 504 12.01 58.44 20.27
C LEU A 504 11.10 59.69 20.26
N ALA A 505 9.92 59.57 19.65
CA ALA A 505 8.92 60.61 19.61
C ALA A 505 7.64 60.17 20.33
N ILE A 506 7.06 61.05 21.12
CA ILE A 506 5.72 60.86 21.72
C ILE A 506 4.78 61.82 20.99
N ILE A 507 3.69 61.27 20.46
CA ILE A 507 2.68 62.03 19.71
C ILE A 507 1.36 61.93 20.46
N ASP A 508 0.73 63.06 20.75
CA ASP A 508 -0.61 63.13 21.34
C ASP A 508 -1.56 63.91 20.43
N MET A 509 -2.82 63.54 20.44
CA MET A 509 -3.83 64.18 19.59
C MET A 509 -4.70 65.13 20.40
N ASP A 510 -4.52 66.42 20.17
CA ASP A 510 -5.32 67.46 20.81
C ASP A 510 -6.80 67.39 20.44
N GLY A 511 -7.68 67.65 21.39
CA GLY A 511 -9.11 67.84 21.15
C GLY A 511 -9.91 66.53 20.92
N MET A 512 -9.36 65.35 21.19
CA MET A 512 -10.06 64.05 21.04
C MET A 512 -11.41 64.01 21.76
N LYS A 513 -11.48 64.57 22.98
CA LYS A 513 -12.73 64.66 23.74
C LYS A 513 -13.79 65.49 23.00
N GLN A 514 -13.39 66.61 22.42
CA GLN A 514 -14.30 67.50 21.67
C GLN A 514 -14.83 66.81 20.40
N ILE A 515 -13.98 66.02 19.72
CA ILE A 515 -14.40 65.24 18.57
C ILE A 515 -15.45 64.21 18.98
N ASN A 516 -15.19 63.46 20.03
CA ASN A 516 -16.13 62.46 20.56
C ASN A 516 -17.45 63.06 21.02
N ASP A 517 -17.39 64.19 21.77
CA ASP A 517 -18.57 64.85 22.32
C ASP A 517 -19.44 65.50 21.23
N ASN A 518 -18.83 66.06 20.17
CA ASN A 518 -19.54 66.78 19.12
C ASN A 518 -19.99 65.88 17.95
N TYR A 519 -19.21 64.83 17.62
CA TYR A 519 -19.41 64.04 16.41
C TYR A 519 -19.56 62.51 16.67
N GLY A 520 -19.41 62.10 17.93
CA GLY A 520 -19.55 60.71 18.33
C GLY A 520 -18.25 59.91 18.25
N HIS A 521 -18.22 58.77 18.92
CA HIS A 521 -17.04 57.88 19.01
C HIS A 521 -16.57 57.36 17.66
N ILE A 522 -17.47 57.20 16.69
CA ILE A 522 -17.12 56.72 15.31
C ILE A 522 -16.18 57.72 14.64
N GLU A 523 -16.43 59.03 14.76
CA GLU A 523 -15.57 60.06 14.18
C GLU A 523 -14.24 60.18 14.95
N GLY A 524 -14.25 59.95 16.28
CA GLY A 524 -13.03 59.83 17.07
C GLY A 524 -12.15 58.68 16.64
N ASP A 525 -12.76 57.53 16.42
CA ASP A 525 -12.08 56.31 15.88
C ASP A 525 -11.50 56.59 14.49
N TYR A 526 -12.25 57.30 13.62
CA TYR A 526 -11.78 57.69 12.30
C TYR A 526 -10.57 58.65 12.38
N ALA A 527 -10.61 59.60 13.32
CA ALA A 527 -9.51 60.55 13.53
C ALA A 527 -8.22 59.81 13.97
N LEU A 528 -8.31 58.84 14.89
CA LEU A 528 -7.17 58.01 15.30
C LEU A 528 -6.59 57.21 14.13
N LYS A 529 -7.44 56.65 13.25
CA LYS A 529 -6.99 55.97 12.03
C LYS A 529 -6.24 56.92 11.10
N LYS A 530 -6.67 58.18 10.99
CA LYS A 530 -6.00 59.20 10.17
C LYS A 530 -4.64 59.61 10.75
N VAL A 531 -4.51 59.73 12.06
CA VAL A 531 -3.21 59.95 12.71
C VAL A 531 -2.24 58.80 12.42
N ARG A 532 -2.71 57.57 12.50
CA ARG A 532 -1.90 56.41 12.11
C ARG A 532 -1.43 56.50 10.66
N GLU A 533 -2.33 56.82 9.71
CA GLU A 533 -1.97 56.96 8.30
C GLU A 533 -0.88 58.04 8.11
N ALA A 534 -1.01 59.18 8.80
CA ALA A 534 -0.03 60.26 8.74
C ALA A 534 1.34 59.86 9.31
N ILE A 535 1.37 59.13 10.45
CA ILE A 535 2.61 58.64 11.07
C ILE A 535 3.27 57.63 10.09
N HIS A 536 2.50 56.71 9.54
CA HIS A 536 3.03 55.69 8.63
C HIS A 536 3.55 56.30 7.31
N HIS A 537 2.96 57.41 6.86
CA HIS A 537 3.44 58.14 5.69
C HIS A 537 4.72 58.92 5.97
N ALA A 538 4.86 59.46 7.19
CA ALA A 538 6.04 60.23 7.58
C ALA A 538 7.24 59.33 7.98
N CYS A 539 6.96 58.15 8.50
CA CYS A 539 7.96 57.14 8.95
C CYS A 539 7.55 55.77 8.44
N PRO A 540 7.81 55.44 7.13
CA PRO A 540 7.38 54.20 6.50
C PRO A 540 8.12 52.95 7.02
#